data_2c5ffb4a85d8f161fe54fece47c61702
#
_entry.id   2c5ffb4a85d8f161fe54fece47c61702
#
_cell.length_a   1.000
_cell.length_b   1.000
_cell.length_c   1.000
_cell.angle_alpha   90.00
_cell.angle_beta   90.00
_cell.angle_gamma   90.00
#
_symmetry.space_group_name_H-M   'P 1'
#
loop_
_entity.id
_entity.type
_entity.pdbx_description
1 polymer ?
#
loop_
_entity_poly.entity_id
_entity_poly.type
_entity_poly.pdbx_seq_one_letter_code
_entity_poly.pdbx_strand_id
1 'polypeptide(L)'
;MASQPEKFSAEKGENLSGAAGVDTVNMVAIADKKAKFELLKLSEYKGQNVDGWLASEKLDGVRAYWDGRNLLSRNGKILAAPGGWSAHFPPFALDGELYTSRGEFEKIQSIVMDKTPNEAAWSEVKFYVFDVPEAVGGLLERLSELEKFIAKNPQAGQNLKIIKQVKVKDNAEFEAFAKHIVAKGGEGAVVREPNVPYERKRSKNALKYKKFKDAECEVTAINAGAGKYAGLMGSVTCKAIGNEGLNPGSGEKTKDGVKFKVGSGFSDRDRANPPKIGSIITYKYQNLTAKGLPRFPVFLRVRED
;
A
#
# COMPACT_ATOMS: atom_id res chain seq x y z
N MET A 1 -29.78 11.22 -65.95
CA MET A 1 -30.34 12.60 -65.90
C MET A 1 -29.77 13.26 -64.67
N ALA A 2 -28.93 14.25 -64.91
CA ALA A 2 -28.23 15.05 -63.89
C ALA A 2 -29.05 16.23 -63.50
N SER A 3 -28.93 16.68 -62.25
CA SER A 3 -29.11 18.08 -61.92
C SER A 3 -28.29 18.42 -60.69
N GLN A 4 -27.39 19.34 -60.91
CA GLN A 4 -26.50 19.98 -59.95
C GLN A 4 -27.16 21.21 -59.29
N PRO A 5 -26.47 21.87 -58.36
CA PRO A 5 -27.01 22.63 -57.23
C PRO A 5 -27.10 24.14 -57.53
N GLU A 6 -27.92 24.80 -56.79
CA GLU A 6 -28.00 26.30 -56.80
C GLU A 6 -27.12 26.94 -55.76
N LYS A 7 -26.33 27.92 -56.21
CA LYS A 7 -25.57 28.91 -55.42
C LYS A 7 -26.50 30.09 -55.05
N PHE A 8 -26.39 30.57 -53.83
CA PHE A 8 -26.82 31.92 -53.50
C PHE A 8 -25.66 32.76 -52.98
N SER A 9 -25.61 33.95 -53.56
CA SER A 9 -24.57 34.98 -53.45
C SER A 9 -24.76 35.90 -52.24
N ALA A 10 -23.65 36.52 -51.85
CA ALA A 10 -23.53 37.52 -50.81
C ALA A 10 -24.16 38.83 -51.15
N GLU A 11 -24.75 39.52 -50.20
CA GLU A 11 -24.95 40.98 -50.20
C GLU A 11 -24.30 41.64 -49.00
N LYS A 12 -23.66 42.80 -49.31
CA LYS A 12 -22.99 43.73 -48.39
C LYS A 12 -23.97 44.72 -47.84
N GLY A 13 -23.81 45.14 -46.62
CA GLY A 13 -24.56 46.33 -46.06
C GLY A 13 -24.02 46.68 -44.68
N GLU A 14 -23.20 47.65 -44.64
CA GLU A 14 -23.10 48.91 -43.92
C GLU A 14 -22.82 48.98 -42.43
N ASN A 15 -21.76 49.74 -42.14
CA ASN A 15 -21.31 50.24 -40.85
C ASN A 15 -22.35 51.04 -40.04
N LEU A 16 -22.44 50.77 -38.75
CA LEU A 16 -22.78 51.80 -37.76
C LEU A 16 -21.91 51.64 -36.52
N SER A 17 -21.14 52.70 -36.24
CA SER A 17 -20.33 52.91 -35.05
C SER A 17 -21.17 53.07 -33.79
N GLY A 18 -20.82 52.40 -32.73
CA GLY A 18 -21.36 52.61 -31.40
C GLY A 18 -20.47 51.96 -30.35
N ALA A 19 -19.68 52.80 -29.67
CA ALA A 19 -18.84 52.37 -28.57
C ALA A 19 -19.69 52.00 -27.34
N ALA A 20 -19.53 50.79 -26.83
CA ALA A 20 -19.87 50.43 -25.46
C ALA A 20 -18.90 49.35 -24.99
N GLY A 21 -18.25 49.61 -23.86
CA GLY A 21 -17.20 48.75 -23.30
C GLY A 21 -17.68 47.33 -23.07
N VAL A 22 -16.92 46.42 -23.59
CA VAL A 22 -17.06 45.01 -23.27
C VAL A 22 -16.04 44.70 -22.18
N ASP A 23 -16.55 44.49 -20.95
CA ASP A 23 -15.80 43.93 -19.84
C ASP A 23 -15.15 42.64 -20.30
N THR A 24 -13.82 42.63 -20.36
CA THR A 24 -13.04 41.43 -20.52
C THR A 24 -13.21 40.59 -19.24
N VAL A 25 -14.15 39.68 -19.28
CA VAL A 25 -14.25 38.62 -18.29
C VAL A 25 -12.93 37.81 -18.37
N ASN A 26 -12.04 38.07 -17.42
CA ASN A 26 -10.90 37.24 -17.18
C ASN A 26 -11.37 35.80 -16.91
N MET A 27 -11.37 34.94 -17.91
CA MET A 27 -11.45 33.52 -17.74
C MET A 27 -10.15 33.10 -17.06
N VAL A 28 -10.17 33.09 -15.73
CA VAL A 28 -9.17 32.37 -14.92
C VAL A 28 -9.34 30.92 -15.31
N ALA A 29 -8.40 30.41 -16.10
CA ALA A 29 -8.26 28.99 -16.34
C ALA A 29 -8.03 28.32 -14.98
N ILE A 30 -9.09 27.74 -14.42
CA ILE A 30 -8.99 26.83 -13.29
C ILE A 30 -8.25 25.62 -13.87
N ALA A 31 -6.93 25.61 -13.68
CA ALA A 31 -6.14 24.43 -13.92
C ALA A 31 -6.69 23.36 -12.98
N ASP A 32 -7.47 22.45 -13.51
CA ASP A 32 -7.89 21.23 -12.82
C ASP A 32 -6.61 20.52 -12.32
N LYS A 33 -6.28 20.75 -11.07
CA LYS A 33 -5.28 19.93 -10.37
C LYS A 33 -5.86 18.53 -10.38
N LYS A 34 -5.41 17.70 -11.32
CA LYS A 34 -5.73 16.29 -11.39
C LYS A 34 -5.69 15.72 -9.99
N ALA A 35 -6.83 15.37 -9.42
CA ALA A 35 -6.94 14.95 -8.03
C ALA A 35 -5.94 13.81 -7.82
N LYS A 36 -5.06 13.99 -6.84
CA LYS A 36 -4.00 13.00 -6.55
C LYS A 36 -4.67 11.70 -6.15
N PHE A 37 -4.34 10.61 -6.83
CA PHE A 37 -4.82 9.28 -6.45
C PHE A 37 -4.35 8.95 -5.03
N GLU A 38 -5.27 8.86 -4.11
CA GLU A 38 -4.99 8.54 -2.71
C GLU A 38 -5.92 7.45 -2.20
N LEU A 39 -5.35 6.53 -1.44
CA LEU A 39 -6.05 5.46 -0.75
C LEU A 39 -5.92 5.64 0.77
N LEU A 40 -6.79 4.97 1.52
CA LEU A 40 -6.68 4.89 2.98
C LEU A 40 -5.28 4.42 3.38
N LYS A 41 -4.63 5.15 4.28
CA LYS A 41 -3.32 4.81 4.86
C LYS A 41 -3.48 4.55 6.34
N LEU A 42 -3.02 3.38 6.79
CA LEU A 42 -3.07 2.99 8.19
C LEU A 42 -2.07 3.79 9.04
N SER A 43 -2.49 4.19 10.23
CA SER A 43 -1.58 4.68 11.27
C SER A 43 -1.04 3.52 12.12
N GLU A 44 0.00 3.78 12.93
CA GLU A 44 0.54 2.77 13.85
C GLU A 44 -0.37 2.65 15.09
N TYR A 45 -0.66 1.41 15.50
CA TYR A 45 -1.24 1.15 16.80
C TYR A 45 -0.17 1.33 17.88
N LYS A 46 -0.46 2.17 18.86
CA LYS A 46 0.42 2.52 19.99
C LYS A 46 -0.32 2.48 21.32
N GLY A 47 -1.35 1.64 21.43
CA GLY A 47 -2.20 1.54 22.60
C GLY A 47 -3.40 2.50 22.59
N GLN A 48 -3.77 3.08 21.45
CA GLN A 48 -5.02 3.84 21.33
C GLN A 48 -6.21 2.95 21.72
N ASN A 49 -7.25 3.55 22.30
CA ASN A 49 -8.48 2.82 22.58
C ASN A 49 -9.13 2.33 21.28
N VAL A 50 -9.39 1.02 21.21
CA VAL A 50 -10.01 0.34 20.07
C VAL A 50 -11.23 -0.49 20.47
N ASP A 51 -11.89 -0.11 21.58
CA ASP A 51 -13.06 -0.81 22.09
C ASP A 51 -14.18 -0.87 21.04
N GLY A 52 -14.63 -2.08 20.73
CA GLY A 52 -15.69 -2.31 19.76
C GLY A 52 -15.27 -2.19 18.29
N TRP A 53 -14.01 -1.95 18.01
CA TRP A 53 -13.49 -1.87 16.63
C TRP A 53 -13.43 -3.23 15.93
N LEU A 54 -13.23 -3.22 14.63
CA LEU A 54 -13.14 -4.41 13.80
C LEU A 54 -11.68 -4.73 13.48
N ALA A 55 -11.25 -5.90 13.92
CA ALA A 55 -9.90 -6.42 13.66
C ALA A 55 -9.90 -7.39 12.48
N SER A 56 -8.82 -7.39 11.72
CA SER A 56 -8.56 -8.32 10.63
C SER A 56 -7.08 -8.66 10.52
N GLU A 57 -6.75 -9.77 9.88
CA GLU A 57 -5.35 -10.07 9.55
C GLU A 57 -4.80 -9.02 8.59
N LYS A 58 -3.59 -8.58 8.85
CA LYS A 58 -2.82 -7.80 7.90
C LYS A 58 -2.06 -8.74 6.98
N LEU A 59 -2.54 -8.89 5.76
CA LEU A 59 -1.89 -9.71 4.76
C LEU A 59 -0.59 -9.06 4.28
N ASP A 60 0.42 -9.86 4.02
CA ASP A 60 1.72 -9.46 3.46
C ASP A 60 1.76 -9.77 1.96
N GLY A 61 1.02 -8.98 1.20
CA GLY A 61 0.86 -9.13 -0.24
C GLY A 61 1.17 -7.84 -1.00
N VAL A 62 0.50 -7.64 -2.12
CA VAL A 62 0.59 -6.44 -2.94
C VAL A 62 -0.75 -5.71 -2.94
N ARG A 63 -0.79 -4.52 -2.34
CA ARG A 63 -2.02 -3.72 -2.32
C ARG A 63 -2.45 -3.37 -3.73
N ALA A 64 -3.72 -3.61 -4.01
CA ALA A 64 -4.37 -3.24 -5.25
C ALA A 64 -5.70 -2.52 -5.00
N TYR A 65 -6.07 -1.69 -5.96
CA TYR A 65 -7.34 -1.00 -6.01
C TYR A 65 -8.01 -1.35 -7.35
N TRP A 66 -9.21 -1.86 -7.28
CA TRP A 66 -10.06 -2.06 -8.46
C TRP A 66 -10.96 -0.83 -8.62
N ASP A 67 -10.94 -0.18 -9.77
CA ASP A 67 -11.72 1.05 -10.02
C ASP A 67 -13.09 0.78 -10.70
N GLY A 68 -13.49 -0.49 -10.81
CA GLY A 68 -14.66 -0.94 -11.56
C GLY A 68 -14.32 -1.42 -12.98
N ARG A 69 -13.06 -1.22 -13.43
CA ARG A 69 -12.59 -1.62 -14.76
C ARG A 69 -11.12 -2.07 -14.75
N ASN A 70 -10.26 -1.39 -14.03
CA ASN A 70 -8.82 -1.61 -14.02
C ASN A 70 -8.33 -1.97 -12.61
N LEU A 71 -7.34 -2.85 -12.56
CA LEU A 71 -6.60 -3.14 -11.35
C LEU A 71 -5.42 -2.17 -11.23
N LEU A 72 -5.38 -1.39 -10.15
CA LEU A 72 -4.40 -0.33 -9.93
C LEU A 72 -3.53 -0.65 -8.72
N SER A 73 -2.27 -0.28 -8.78
CA SER A 73 -1.38 -0.32 -7.62
C SER A 73 -1.77 0.78 -6.61
N ARG A 74 -1.20 0.72 -5.41
CA ARG A 74 -1.37 1.75 -4.37
C ARG A 74 -1.02 3.18 -4.80
N ASN A 75 -0.32 3.34 -5.91
CA ASN A 75 0.09 4.62 -6.49
C ASN A 75 -0.72 4.99 -7.75
N GLY A 76 -1.79 4.25 -8.05
CA GLY A 76 -2.65 4.49 -9.21
C GLY A 76 -2.08 4.04 -10.55
N LYS A 77 -1.02 3.22 -10.57
CA LYS A 77 -0.49 2.63 -11.80
C LYS A 77 -1.22 1.34 -12.10
N ILE A 78 -1.56 1.10 -13.35
CA ILE A 78 -2.19 -0.15 -13.80
C ILE A 78 -1.26 -1.34 -13.47
N LEU A 79 -1.84 -2.37 -12.88
CA LEU A 79 -1.25 -3.68 -12.71
C LEU A 79 -1.74 -4.58 -13.84
N ALA A 80 -0.81 -5.19 -14.55
CA ALA A 80 -1.14 -6.11 -15.63
C ALA A 80 -1.63 -7.44 -15.01
N ALA A 81 -2.92 -7.73 -15.19
CA ALA A 81 -3.52 -9.02 -14.84
C ALA A 81 -4.02 -9.69 -16.12
N PRO A 82 -4.08 -11.04 -16.19
CA PRO A 82 -4.72 -11.74 -17.32
C PRO A 82 -6.19 -11.31 -17.45
N GLY A 83 -6.67 -11.12 -18.68
CA GLY A 83 -8.02 -10.60 -18.92
C GLY A 83 -9.14 -11.44 -18.30
N GLY A 84 -8.98 -12.76 -18.25
CA GLY A 84 -9.93 -13.66 -17.60
C GLY A 84 -9.94 -13.59 -16.07
N TRP A 85 -8.86 -13.14 -15.44
CA TRP A 85 -8.72 -13.17 -13.98
C TRP A 85 -9.71 -12.23 -13.27
N SER A 86 -9.96 -11.06 -13.84
CA SER A 86 -10.89 -10.05 -13.30
C SER A 86 -12.21 -9.93 -14.09
N ALA A 87 -12.50 -10.84 -15.03
CA ALA A 87 -13.64 -10.75 -15.93
C ALA A 87 -15.01 -10.66 -15.21
N HIS A 88 -15.10 -11.23 -14.02
CA HIS A 88 -16.32 -11.26 -13.21
C HIS A 88 -16.31 -10.29 -12.03
N PHE A 89 -15.37 -9.35 -11.99
CA PHE A 89 -15.30 -8.37 -10.92
C PHE A 89 -16.44 -7.35 -11.01
N PRO A 90 -16.84 -6.73 -9.88
CA PRO A 90 -17.97 -5.79 -9.87
C PRO A 90 -17.64 -4.49 -10.63
N PRO A 91 -18.67 -3.77 -11.10
CA PRO A 91 -18.49 -2.46 -11.74
C PRO A 91 -18.28 -1.31 -10.75
N PHE A 92 -17.98 -1.62 -9.48
CA PHE A 92 -17.71 -0.63 -8.43
C PHE A 92 -16.32 -0.87 -7.79
N ALA A 93 -15.83 0.16 -7.12
CA ALA A 93 -14.47 0.17 -6.59
C ALA A 93 -14.27 -0.79 -5.41
N LEU A 94 -13.11 -1.44 -5.39
CA LEU A 94 -12.65 -2.31 -4.29
C LEU A 94 -11.24 -1.93 -3.87
N ASP A 95 -10.96 -1.98 -2.58
CA ASP A 95 -9.62 -1.82 -2.01
C ASP A 95 -9.23 -3.09 -1.26
N GLY A 96 -8.07 -3.63 -1.59
CA GLY A 96 -7.68 -4.93 -1.05
C GLY A 96 -6.20 -5.24 -1.24
N GLU A 97 -5.86 -6.50 -0.95
CA GLU A 97 -4.52 -7.05 -1.08
C GLU A 97 -4.53 -8.23 -2.04
N LEU A 98 -3.69 -8.21 -3.05
CA LEU A 98 -3.37 -9.39 -3.86
C LEU A 98 -2.50 -10.31 -3.04
N TYR A 99 -2.91 -11.54 -2.87
CA TYR A 99 -2.29 -12.45 -1.92
C TYR A 99 -2.40 -13.91 -2.37
N THR A 100 -1.40 -14.71 -2.03
CA THR A 100 -1.37 -16.16 -2.22
C THR A 100 -1.41 -16.87 -0.87
N SER A 101 -0.29 -16.89 -0.16
CA SER A 101 -0.19 -17.48 1.17
C SER A 101 0.86 -16.78 2.04
N ARG A 102 0.93 -17.16 3.33
CA ARG A 102 1.91 -16.60 4.28
C ARG A 102 3.32 -16.94 3.86
N GLY A 103 4.23 -15.98 4.00
CA GLY A 103 5.64 -16.14 3.66
C GLY A 103 5.98 -16.02 2.17
N GLU A 104 5.00 -15.85 1.28
CA GLU A 104 5.20 -15.81 -0.17
C GLU A 104 5.24 -14.39 -0.78
N PHE A 105 5.56 -13.37 0.01
CA PHE A 105 5.58 -11.99 -0.49
C PHE A 105 6.43 -11.79 -1.77
N GLU A 106 7.62 -12.39 -1.83
CA GLU A 106 8.50 -12.24 -3.00
C GLU A 106 7.90 -12.91 -4.24
N LYS A 107 7.25 -14.06 -4.06
CA LYS A 107 6.53 -14.77 -5.14
C LYS A 107 5.39 -13.91 -5.68
N ILE A 108 4.52 -13.42 -4.81
CA ILE A 108 3.38 -12.60 -5.26
C ILE A 108 3.83 -11.28 -5.86
N GLN A 109 4.86 -10.64 -5.30
CA GLN A 109 5.43 -9.43 -5.89
C GLN A 109 5.96 -9.70 -7.29
N SER A 110 6.66 -10.82 -7.51
CA SER A 110 7.14 -11.22 -8.84
C SER A 110 6.00 -11.42 -9.83
N ILE A 111 4.93 -12.10 -9.43
CA ILE A 111 3.76 -12.35 -10.29
C ILE A 111 3.08 -11.04 -10.67
N VAL A 112 2.79 -10.18 -9.69
CA VAL A 112 1.97 -8.97 -9.88
C VAL A 112 2.73 -7.85 -10.59
N MET A 113 4.06 -7.79 -10.44
CA MET A 113 4.90 -6.76 -11.06
C MET A 113 5.39 -7.15 -12.46
N ASP A 114 5.11 -8.37 -12.91
CA ASP A 114 5.42 -8.79 -14.28
C ASP A 114 4.54 -8.01 -15.27
N LYS A 115 5.19 -7.42 -16.29
CA LYS A 115 4.49 -6.68 -17.34
C LYS A 115 3.80 -7.60 -18.35
N THR A 116 4.22 -8.87 -18.40
CA THR A 116 3.64 -9.91 -19.23
C THR A 116 2.99 -10.96 -18.31
N PRO A 117 1.74 -10.76 -17.89
CA PRO A 117 1.11 -11.60 -16.87
C PRO A 117 0.99 -13.06 -17.34
N ASN A 118 1.42 -13.99 -16.49
CA ASN A 118 1.30 -15.41 -16.72
C ASN A 118 0.01 -15.95 -16.08
N GLU A 119 -0.89 -16.53 -16.86
CA GLU A 119 -2.20 -17.03 -16.38
C GLU A 119 -2.05 -18.10 -15.31
N ALA A 120 -1.10 -19.04 -15.47
CA ALA A 120 -0.88 -20.11 -14.51
C ALA A 120 -0.41 -19.55 -13.15
N ALA A 121 0.51 -18.57 -13.14
CA ALA A 121 0.95 -17.92 -11.93
C ALA A 121 -0.18 -17.10 -11.27
N TRP A 122 -1.00 -16.40 -12.05
CA TRP A 122 -2.12 -15.61 -11.54
C TRP A 122 -3.28 -16.47 -11.02
N SER A 123 -3.38 -17.75 -11.39
CA SER A 123 -4.40 -18.66 -10.85
C SER A 123 -4.31 -18.82 -9.32
N GLU A 124 -3.10 -18.71 -8.77
CA GLU A 124 -2.86 -18.79 -7.33
C GLU A 124 -3.19 -17.48 -6.59
N VAL A 125 -3.22 -16.34 -7.31
CA VAL A 125 -3.46 -15.02 -6.72
C VAL A 125 -4.94 -14.82 -6.45
N LYS A 126 -5.28 -14.35 -5.24
CA LYS A 126 -6.63 -13.92 -4.89
C LYS A 126 -6.61 -12.47 -4.44
N PHE A 127 -7.68 -11.73 -4.74
CA PHE A 127 -7.86 -10.36 -4.29
C PHE A 127 -8.65 -10.36 -2.99
N TYR A 128 -7.96 -10.17 -1.88
CA TYR A 128 -8.56 -10.08 -0.55
C TYR A 128 -9.01 -8.65 -0.28
N VAL A 129 -10.29 -8.41 -0.46
CA VAL A 129 -10.91 -7.09 -0.31
C VAL A 129 -11.13 -6.80 1.17
N PHE A 130 -10.69 -5.64 1.61
CA PHE A 130 -10.89 -5.13 2.97
C PHE A 130 -11.77 -3.87 3.01
N ASP A 131 -12.13 -3.27 1.86
CA ASP A 131 -13.09 -2.18 1.79
C ASP A 131 -13.75 -2.05 0.41
N VAL A 132 -14.94 -1.42 0.39
CA VAL A 132 -15.67 -0.99 -0.80
C VAL A 132 -15.79 0.55 -0.73
N PRO A 133 -14.81 1.31 -1.23
CA PRO A 133 -14.58 2.71 -0.90
C PRO A 133 -15.73 3.67 -1.19
N GLU A 134 -16.57 3.36 -2.18
CA GLU A 134 -17.65 4.23 -2.65
C GLU A 134 -19.02 3.81 -2.12
N ALA A 135 -19.11 2.68 -1.42
CA ALA A 135 -20.32 2.26 -0.75
C ALA A 135 -20.56 3.12 0.50
N VAL A 136 -21.83 3.33 0.82
CA VAL A 136 -22.24 4.09 1.99
C VAL A 136 -22.24 3.27 3.27
N GLY A 137 -22.19 3.94 4.42
CA GLY A 137 -22.28 3.31 5.73
C GLY A 137 -20.93 2.96 6.35
N GLY A 138 -20.96 2.18 7.41
CA GLY A 138 -19.80 1.66 8.11
C GLY A 138 -19.09 0.54 7.35
N LEU A 139 -17.98 0.03 7.91
CA LEU A 139 -17.15 -0.94 7.23
C LEU A 139 -17.90 -2.23 6.85
N LEU A 140 -18.73 -2.77 7.76
CA LEU A 140 -19.46 -4.01 7.49
C LEU A 140 -20.55 -3.80 6.43
N GLU A 141 -21.24 -2.66 6.44
CA GLU A 141 -22.23 -2.32 5.42
C GLU A 141 -21.57 -2.20 4.05
N ARG A 142 -20.42 -1.54 3.96
CA ARG A 142 -19.67 -1.44 2.70
C ARG A 142 -19.21 -2.81 2.20
N LEU A 143 -18.68 -3.68 3.06
CA LEU A 143 -18.28 -5.04 2.68
C LEU A 143 -19.48 -5.90 2.27
N SER A 144 -20.65 -5.71 2.88
CA SER A 144 -21.90 -6.40 2.53
C SER A 144 -22.31 -6.15 1.08
N GLU A 145 -21.98 -5.01 0.48
CA GLU A 145 -22.26 -4.78 -0.94
C GLU A 145 -21.48 -5.76 -1.83
N LEU A 146 -20.23 -6.06 -1.48
CA LEU A 146 -19.45 -7.07 -2.19
C LEU A 146 -19.96 -8.49 -1.92
N GLU A 147 -20.39 -8.79 -0.69
CA GLU A 147 -21.01 -10.09 -0.36
C GLU A 147 -22.26 -10.35 -1.21
N LYS A 148 -23.15 -9.35 -1.29
CA LYS A 148 -24.36 -9.43 -2.13
C LYS A 148 -24.02 -9.61 -3.60
N PHE A 149 -22.97 -8.91 -4.09
CA PHE A 149 -22.52 -9.05 -5.47
C PHE A 149 -22.01 -10.48 -5.75
N ILE A 150 -21.14 -11.02 -4.89
CA ILE A 150 -20.59 -12.38 -5.04
C ILE A 150 -21.69 -13.43 -4.96
N ALA A 151 -22.68 -13.25 -4.07
CA ALA A 151 -23.81 -14.17 -3.97
C ALA A 151 -24.64 -14.26 -5.26
N LYS A 152 -24.76 -13.14 -5.99
CA LYS A 152 -25.44 -13.07 -7.29
C LYS A 152 -24.53 -13.49 -8.46
N ASN A 153 -23.22 -13.43 -8.28
CA ASN A 153 -22.21 -13.70 -9.30
C ASN A 153 -21.13 -14.66 -8.73
N PRO A 154 -21.45 -15.95 -8.53
CA PRO A 154 -20.54 -16.89 -7.84
C PRO A 154 -19.15 -17.02 -8.49
N GLN A 155 -19.06 -16.80 -9.80
CA GLN A 155 -17.79 -16.83 -10.55
C GLN A 155 -16.81 -15.76 -10.05
N ALA A 156 -17.29 -14.58 -9.60
CA ALA A 156 -16.47 -13.57 -9.00
C ALA A 156 -15.74 -14.07 -7.74
N GLY A 157 -16.39 -14.92 -6.94
CA GLY A 157 -15.85 -15.52 -5.74
C GLY A 157 -14.66 -16.47 -5.97
N GLN A 158 -14.34 -16.82 -7.21
CA GLN A 158 -13.12 -17.58 -7.52
C GLN A 158 -11.86 -16.76 -7.17
N ASN A 159 -11.83 -15.48 -7.53
CA ASN A 159 -10.68 -14.61 -7.35
C ASN A 159 -10.89 -13.48 -6.32
N LEU A 160 -12.14 -13.16 -5.97
CA LEU A 160 -12.48 -12.23 -4.89
C LEU A 160 -12.70 -12.96 -3.57
N LYS A 161 -12.06 -12.45 -2.51
CA LYS A 161 -12.26 -12.89 -1.13
C LYS A 161 -12.46 -11.65 -0.25
N ILE A 162 -13.32 -11.75 0.75
CA ILE A 162 -13.50 -10.68 1.73
C ILE A 162 -12.66 -11.03 2.96
N ILE A 163 -11.83 -10.10 3.42
CA ILE A 163 -11.05 -10.30 4.64
C ILE A 163 -12.00 -10.36 5.84
N LYS A 164 -11.92 -11.45 6.60
CA LYS A 164 -12.71 -11.65 7.81
C LYS A 164 -12.48 -10.51 8.79
N GLN A 165 -13.57 -9.90 9.24
CA GLN A 165 -13.59 -8.91 10.30
C GLN A 165 -14.04 -9.56 11.61
N VAL A 166 -13.36 -9.22 12.71
CA VAL A 166 -13.67 -9.70 14.07
C VAL A 166 -13.84 -8.49 14.96
N LYS A 167 -15.00 -8.34 15.58
CA LYS A 167 -15.21 -7.27 16.55
C LYS A 167 -14.43 -7.58 17.82
N VAL A 168 -13.56 -6.66 18.24
CA VAL A 168 -12.81 -6.76 19.50
C VAL A 168 -13.48 -5.91 20.56
N LYS A 169 -13.54 -6.40 21.80
CA LYS A 169 -14.17 -5.69 22.92
C LYS A 169 -13.27 -4.61 23.51
N ASP A 170 -11.95 -4.82 23.48
CA ASP A 170 -10.96 -3.94 24.10
C ASP A 170 -9.57 -4.11 23.48
N ASN A 171 -8.61 -3.29 23.92
CA ASN A 171 -7.21 -3.34 23.49
C ASN A 171 -6.55 -4.71 23.74
N ALA A 172 -6.87 -5.35 24.88
CA ALA A 172 -6.24 -6.62 25.25
C ALA A 172 -6.65 -7.73 24.26
N GLU A 173 -7.92 -7.78 23.88
CA GLU A 173 -8.41 -8.73 22.87
C GLU A 173 -7.82 -8.47 21.50
N PHE A 174 -7.71 -7.19 21.09
CA PHE A 174 -7.03 -6.85 19.84
C PHE A 174 -5.56 -7.28 19.83
N GLU A 175 -4.82 -7.03 20.90
CA GLU A 175 -3.42 -7.44 21.01
C GLU A 175 -3.25 -8.96 21.03
N ALA A 176 -4.15 -9.68 21.71
CA ALA A 176 -4.16 -11.14 21.69
C ALA A 176 -4.42 -11.68 20.29
N PHE A 177 -5.39 -11.11 19.56
CA PHE A 177 -5.68 -11.42 18.16
C PHE A 177 -4.44 -11.19 17.28
N ALA A 178 -3.79 -10.02 17.39
CA ALA A 178 -2.61 -9.70 16.61
C ALA A 178 -1.42 -10.62 16.91
N LYS A 179 -1.16 -10.92 18.20
CA LYS A 179 -0.12 -11.86 18.65
C LYS A 179 -0.37 -13.27 18.11
N HIS A 180 -1.63 -13.73 18.11
CA HIS A 180 -2.00 -15.03 17.55
C HIS A 180 -1.71 -15.13 16.04
N ILE A 181 -2.02 -14.10 15.26
CA ILE A 181 -1.69 -14.04 13.83
C ILE A 181 -0.18 -14.13 13.63
N VAL A 182 0.59 -13.34 14.38
CA VAL A 182 2.06 -13.33 14.29
C VAL A 182 2.66 -14.69 14.69
N ALA A 183 2.13 -15.33 15.73
CA ALA A 183 2.57 -16.67 16.16
C ALA A 183 2.35 -17.73 15.09
N LYS A 184 1.35 -17.54 14.23
CA LYS A 184 1.07 -18.40 13.06
C LYS A 184 1.77 -17.94 11.77
N GLY A 185 2.78 -17.08 11.85
CA GLY A 185 3.57 -16.61 10.70
C GLY A 185 2.92 -15.48 9.88
N GLY A 186 1.83 -14.87 10.35
CA GLY A 186 1.23 -13.69 9.70
C GLY A 186 2.02 -12.41 9.99
N GLU A 187 1.80 -11.36 9.21
CA GLU A 187 2.49 -10.07 9.32
C GLU A 187 2.08 -9.30 10.59
N GLY A 188 0.82 -9.40 10.97
CA GLY A 188 0.21 -8.67 12.05
C GLY A 188 -1.29 -8.49 11.85
N ALA A 189 -1.84 -7.44 12.43
CA ALA A 189 -3.26 -7.15 12.37
C ALA A 189 -3.54 -5.69 12.00
N VAL A 190 -4.74 -5.45 11.49
CA VAL A 190 -5.34 -4.13 11.31
C VAL A 190 -6.56 -4.06 12.19
N VAL A 191 -6.81 -2.92 12.81
CA VAL A 191 -8.04 -2.64 13.54
C VAL A 191 -8.63 -1.33 13.03
N ARG A 192 -9.96 -1.29 12.85
CA ARG A 192 -10.66 -0.18 12.20
C ARG A 192 -11.92 0.19 12.99
N GLU A 193 -12.13 1.48 13.11
CA GLU A 193 -13.36 2.01 13.65
C GLU A 193 -14.52 1.66 12.69
N PRO A 194 -15.57 0.94 13.17
CA PRO A 194 -16.56 0.33 12.28
C PRO A 194 -17.45 1.33 11.54
N ASN A 195 -17.78 2.48 12.16
CA ASN A 195 -18.85 3.35 11.68
C ASN A 195 -18.37 4.56 10.87
N VAL A 196 -17.05 4.66 10.62
CA VAL A 196 -16.51 5.76 9.81
C VAL A 196 -16.53 5.44 8.32
N PRO A 197 -16.73 6.44 7.46
CA PRO A 197 -16.62 6.27 6.00
C PRO A 197 -15.19 5.93 5.59
N TYR A 198 -15.02 5.49 4.33
CA TYR A 198 -13.69 5.29 3.76
C TYR A 198 -12.95 6.63 3.62
N GLU A 199 -11.76 6.73 4.20
CA GLU A 199 -10.94 7.95 4.19
C GLU A 199 -9.77 7.84 3.20
N ARG A 200 -9.74 8.66 2.15
CA ARG A 200 -8.63 8.69 1.16
C ARG A 200 -7.42 9.47 1.67
N LYS A 201 -6.95 9.15 2.88
CA LYS A 201 -5.81 9.79 3.57
C LYS A 201 -5.20 8.86 4.61
N ARG A 202 -4.19 9.34 5.34
CA ARG A 202 -3.76 8.66 6.58
C ARG A 202 -4.84 8.82 7.64
N SER A 203 -5.40 7.70 8.07
CA SER A 203 -6.51 7.66 9.02
C SER A 203 -6.03 7.39 10.44
N LYS A 204 -6.67 8.04 11.42
CA LYS A 204 -6.57 7.70 12.85
C LYS A 204 -7.55 6.59 13.23
N ASN A 205 -8.53 6.34 12.39
CA ASN A 205 -9.60 5.35 12.57
C ASN A 205 -9.27 3.99 11.93
N ALA A 206 -8.03 3.81 11.46
CA ALA A 206 -7.53 2.58 10.90
C ALA A 206 -6.07 2.40 11.30
N LEU A 207 -5.81 1.43 12.17
CA LEU A 207 -4.52 1.24 12.82
C LEU A 207 -3.95 -0.13 12.45
N LYS A 208 -2.63 -0.20 12.35
CA LYS A 208 -1.92 -1.47 12.11
C LYS A 208 -1.05 -1.82 13.31
N TYR A 209 -1.10 -3.05 13.71
CA TYR A 209 -0.16 -3.70 14.62
C TYR A 209 0.79 -4.57 13.79
N LYS A 210 2.08 -4.37 13.96
CA LYS A 210 3.13 -5.21 13.38
C LYS A 210 4.14 -5.57 14.44
N LYS A 211 4.58 -6.83 14.45
CA LYS A 211 5.71 -7.22 15.27
C LYS A 211 6.99 -6.95 14.49
N PHE A 212 7.92 -6.26 15.12
CA PHE A 212 9.28 -6.13 14.65
C PHE A 212 10.17 -7.05 15.46
N LYS A 213 11.23 -7.51 14.83
CA LYS A 213 12.36 -8.23 15.44
C LYS A 213 13.53 -7.26 15.47
N ASP A 214 14.31 -7.28 16.52
CA ASP A 214 15.53 -6.48 16.61
C ASP A 214 16.74 -7.40 16.35
N ALA A 215 17.77 -6.85 15.72
CA ALA A 215 19.03 -7.53 15.50
C ALA A 215 20.17 -6.49 15.41
N GLU A 216 21.40 -6.98 15.42
CA GLU A 216 22.60 -6.16 15.36
C GLU A 216 23.41 -6.45 14.09
N CYS A 217 24.10 -5.43 13.61
CA CYS A 217 25.02 -5.54 12.49
C CYS A 217 26.20 -4.58 12.63
N GLU A 218 27.33 -4.97 12.06
CA GLU A 218 28.51 -4.13 11.91
C GLU A 218 28.38 -3.22 10.69
N VAL A 219 28.59 -1.94 10.86
CA VAL A 219 28.62 -0.97 9.74
C VAL A 219 29.90 -1.17 8.94
N THR A 220 29.77 -1.58 7.68
CA THR A 220 30.92 -1.85 6.80
C THR A 220 31.12 -0.77 5.73
N ALA A 221 30.11 0.06 5.44
CA ALA A 221 30.23 1.19 4.53
C ALA A 221 29.13 2.23 4.79
N ILE A 222 29.41 3.47 4.44
CA ILE A 222 28.46 4.59 4.41
C ILE A 222 28.16 4.89 2.94
N ASN A 223 26.89 4.94 2.58
CA ASN A 223 26.45 5.20 1.21
C ASN A 223 25.89 6.61 1.11
N ALA A 224 26.29 7.35 0.10
CA ALA A 224 25.82 8.70 -0.15
C ALA A 224 24.30 8.74 -0.38
N GLY A 225 23.68 9.81 0.09
CA GLY A 225 22.28 10.11 -0.15
C GLY A 225 22.05 10.74 -1.52
N ALA A 226 20.78 10.69 -1.97
CA ALA A 226 20.33 11.36 -3.18
C ALA A 226 19.09 12.22 -2.89
N GLY A 227 18.73 13.10 -3.82
CA GLY A 227 17.59 14.00 -3.66
C GLY A 227 17.76 14.91 -2.44
N LYS A 228 16.80 14.91 -1.53
CA LYS A 228 16.87 15.73 -0.30
C LYS A 228 18.04 15.39 0.64
N TYR A 229 18.68 14.24 0.45
CA TYR A 229 19.83 13.79 1.22
C TYR A 229 21.16 13.89 0.45
N ALA A 230 21.20 14.63 -0.67
CA ALA A 230 22.46 14.89 -1.38
C ALA A 230 23.46 15.57 -0.44
N GLY A 231 24.71 15.07 -0.39
CA GLY A 231 25.74 15.53 0.54
C GLY A 231 25.66 14.95 1.96
N LEU A 232 24.66 14.15 2.27
CA LEU A 232 24.48 13.47 3.55
C LEU A 232 24.49 11.94 3.35
N MET A 233 24.49 11.19 4.45
CA MET A 233 24.34 9.75 4.41
C MET A 233 22.93 9.37 3.93
N GLY A 234 22.83 8.54 2.90
CA GLY A 234 21.59 7.93 2.45
C GLY A 234 21.27 6.63 3.20
N SER A 235 22.27 5.77 3.38
CA SER A 235 22.15 4.49 4.08
C SER A 235 23.53 4.03 4.58
N VAL A 236 23.54 3.07 5.49
CA VAL A 236 24.73 2.27 5.80
C VAL A 236 24.63 0.89 5.18
N THR A 237 25.78 0.31 4.80
CA THR A 237 25.89 -1.11 4.51
C THR A 237 26.29 -1.81 5.78
N CYS A 238 25.50 -2.81 6.15
CA CYS A 238 25.68 -3.63 7.34
C CYS A 238 26.13 -5.05 6.99
N LYS A 239 26.94 -5.63 7.84
CA LYS A 239 27.25 -7.06 7.88
C LYS A 239 26.55 -7.65 9.11
N ALA A 240 25.70 -8.63 8.93
CA ALA A 240 25.02 -9.31 10.03
C ALA A 240 26.05 -9.90 11.00
N ILE A 241 25.81 -9.73 12.30
CA ILE A 241 26.64 -10.30 13.36
C ILE A 241 25.79 -11.33 14.09
N GLY A 242 26.31 -12.56 14.16
CA GLY A 242 25.86 -13.62 15.04
C GLY A 242 24.36 -13.89 15.11
N ASN A 243 24.04 -15.02 15.69
CA ASN A 243 22.66 -15.51 15.88
C ASN A 243 22.02 -15.05 17.20
N GLU A 244 22.67 -14.18 17.97
CA GLU A 244 22.32 -13.96 19.38
C GLU A 244 21.24 -12.90 19.63
N GLY A 245 20.85 -12.11 18.59
CA GLY A 245 19.79 -11.09 18.67
C GLY A 245 18.40 -11.56 18.25
N LEU A 246 18.21 -12.83 17.94
CA LEU A 246 16.93 -13.36 17.45
C LEU A 246 16.04 -13.76 18.61
N ASN A 247 14.77 -13.32 18.58
CA ASN A 247 13.76 -13.76 19.54
C ASN A 247 13.83 -15.29 19.74
N PRO A 248 14.03 -15.79 20.95
CA PRO A 248 13.93 -17.22 21.23
C PRO A 248 12.56 -17.71 20.76
N GLY A 249 12.53 -18.62 19.79
CA GLY A 249 11.29 -19.21 19.27
C GLY A 249 10.90 -18.88 17.83
N SER A 250 11.56 -17.96 17.12
CA SER A 250 11.19 -17.68 15.72
C SER A 250 11.80 -18.62 14.68
N GLY A 251 12.83 -19.39 15.03
CA GLY A 251 13.52 -20.33 14.11
C GLY A 251 14.25 -19.68 12.93
N GLU A 252 14.03 -18.40 12.67
CA GLU A 252 14.61 -17.64 11.55
C GLU A 252 15.93 -17.01 11.97
N LYS A 253 16.99 -17.26 11.21
CA LYS A 253 18.33 -16.71 11.44
C LYS A 253 18.77 -15.93 10.21
N THR A 254 19.16 -14.65 10.40
CA THR A 254 19.96 -13.94 9.41
C THR A 254 21.27 -14.72 9.25
N LYS A 255 21.66 -15.04 8.01
CA LYS A 255 22.95 -15.69 7.78
C LYS A 255 24.07 -14.80 8.30
N ASP A 256 24.93 -15.33 9.16
CA ASP A 256 26.11 -14.63 9.65
C ASP A 256 26.98 -14.14 8.48
N GLY A 257 27.49 -12.90 8.60
CA GLY A 257 28.32 -12.28 7.58
C GLY A 257 27.60 -11.76 6.34
N VAL A 258 26.28 -11.97 6.21
CA VAL A 258 25.52 -11.46 5.07
C VAL A 258 25.47 -9.93 5.10
N LYS A 259 25.63 -9.29 3.92
CA LYS A 259 25.59 -7.83 3.80
C LYS A 259 24.23 -7.34 3.30
N PHE A 260 23.74 -6.28 3.91
CA PHE A 260 22.49 -5.60 3.53
C PHE A 260 22.56 -4.10 3.81
N LYS A 261 21.59 -3.33 3.33
CA LYS A 261 21.54 -1.88 3.56
C LYS A 261 20.47 -1.51 4.57
N VAL A 262 20.81 -0.59 5.48
CA VAL A 262 19.88 0.09 6.38
C VAL A 262 19.80 1.55 5.96
N GLY A 263 18.64 2.01 5.50
CA GLY A 263 18.45 3.38 4.98
C GLY A 263 17.34 4.15 5.68
N SER A 264 16.55 3.47 6.53
CA SER A 264 15.42 4.04 7.28
C SER A 264 15.74 4.15 8.77
N GLY A 265 15.05 5.04 9.48
CA GLY A 265 15.19 5.21 10.94
C GLY A 265 16.20 6.28 11.36
N PHE A 266 17.08 6.69 10.47
CA PHE A 266 18.03 7.76 10.74
C PHE A 266 17.35 9.13 10.75
N SER A 267 17.63 9.93 11.79
CA SER A 267 17.30 11.34 11.82
C SER A 267 18.21 12.14 10.88
N ASP A 268 17.88 13.41 10.61
CA ASP A 268 18.74 14.29 9.82
C ASP A 268 20.10 14.51 10.53
N ARG A 269 20.13 14.50 11.86
CA ARG A 269 21.37 14.56 12.66
C ARG A 269 22.24 13.31 12.44
N ASP A 270 21.63 12.10 12.44
CA ASP A 270 22.36 10.86 12.17
C ASP A 270 22.91 10.81 10.75
N ARG A 271 22.21 11.43 9.80
CA ARG A 271 22.67 11.51 8.41
C ARG A 271 23.83 12.47 8.22
N ALA A 272 23.87 13.56 8.99
CA ALA A 272 25.01 14.49 9.02
C ALA A 272 26.22 13.92 9.77
N ASN A 273 25.97 13.08 10.79
CA ASN A 273 26.98 12.44 11.62
C ASN A 273 26.75 10.92 11.64
N PRO A 274 27.08 10.22 10.56
CA PRO A 274 26.73 8.79 10.42
C PRO A 274 27.50 7.91 11.42
N PRO A 275 26.94 6.75 11.77
CA PRO A 275 27.65 5.74 12.53
C PRO A 275 28.98 5.42 11.87
N LYS A 276 30.05 5.30 12.68
CA LYS A 276 31.39 5.00 12.17
C LYS A 276 31.44 3.60 11.54
N ILE A 277 32.27 3.42 10.52
CA ILE A 277 32.59 2.09 10.00
C ILE A 277 33.22 1.28 11.13
N GLY A 278 32.82 0.03 11.29
CA GLY A 278 33.18 -0.86 12.40
C GLY A 278 32.29 -0.76 13.62
N SER A 279 31.43 0.28 13.74
CA SER A 279 30.49 0.34 14.87
C SER A 279 29.33 -0.66 14.70
N ILE A 280 28.82 -1.12 15.84
CA ILE A 280 27.65 -1.97 15.91
C ILE A 280 26.41 -1.09 16.00
N ILE A 281 25.42 -1.37 15.18
CA ILE A 281 24.10 -0.75 15.26
C ILE A 281 23.01 -1.78 15.55
N THR A 282 22.02 -1.37 16.35
CA THR A 282 20.76 -2.10 16.49
C THR A 282 19.78 -1.61 15.43
N TYR A 283 19.16 -2.55 14.74
CA TYR A 283 18.08 -2.27 13.77
C TYR A 283 16.89 -3.19 14.04
N LYS A 284 15.71 -2.73 13.65
CA LYS A 284 14.51 -3.58 13.64
C LYS A 284 14.11 -3.93 12.22
N TYR A 285 13.52 -5.10 12.06
CA TYR A 285 13.03 -5.61 10.78
C TYR A 285 11.75 -6.43 10.96
N GLN A 286 11.02 -6.73 9.89
CA GLN A 286 9.77 -7.49 9.98
C GLN A 286 10.00 -8.99 9.84
N ASN A 287 10.55 -9.39 8.69
CA ASN A 287 10.81 -10.79 8.32
C ASN A 287 12.14 -10.88 7.59
N LEU A 288 12.57 -12.08 7.27
CA LEU A 288 13.69 -12.32 6.37
C LEU A 288 13.16 -12.60 4.95
N THR A 289 13.97 -12.26 3.94
CA THR A 289 13.79 -12.73 2.57
C THR A 289 14.13 -14.21 2.46
N ALA A 290 13.78 -14.85 1.34
CA ALA A 290 14.21 -16.23 1.06
C ALA A 290 15.76 -16.41 1.09
N LYS A 291 16.50 -15.30 0.88
CA LYS A 291 17.97 -15.27 0.97
C LYS A 291 18.49 -15.02 2.40
N GLY A 292 17.62 -14.93 3.41
CA GLY A 292 18.00 -14.64 4.79
C GLY A 292 18.37 -13.17 5.05
N LEU A 293 17.96 -12.24 4.18
CA LEU A 293 18.17 -10.80 4.36
C LEU A 293 17.02 -10.18 5.15
N PRO A 294 17.28 -9.22 6.08
CA PRO A 294 16.21 -8.51 6.77
C PRO A 294 15.37 -7.66 5.81
N ARG A 295 14.04 -7.81 5.88
CA ARG A 295 13.08 -6.99 5.12
C ARG A 295 12.80 -5.70 5.85
N PHE A 296 12.92 -4.59 5.13
CA PHE A 296 12.65 -3.24 5.64
C PHE A 296 13.41 -2.92 6.94
N PRO A 297 14.74 -3.09 6.99
CA PRO A 297 15.50 -2.80 8.19
C PRO A 297 15.45 -1.29 8.50
N VAL A 298 15.23 -0.98 9.78
CA VAL A 298 15.09 0.38 10.30
C VAL A 298 16.08 0.55 11.44
N PHE A 299 16.97 1.51 11.34
CA PHE A 299 17.92 1.87 12.38
C PHE A 299 17.19 2.26 13.67
N LEU A 300 17.70 1.83 14.80
CA LEU A 300 17.23 2.19 16.13
C LEU A 300 18.26 3.01 16.89
N ARG A 301 19.48 2.53 16.98
CA ARG A 301 20.58 3.19 17.72
C ARG A 301 21.95 2.61 17.34
N VAL A 302 23.00 3.37 17.61
CA VAL A 302 24.36 2.82 17.73
C VAL A 302 24.46 2.13 19.09
N ARG A 303 25.10 0.98 19.15
CA ARG A 303 25.40 0.31 20.41
C ARG A 303 26.59 1.02 21.07
N GLU A 304 26.40 1.46 22.29
CA GLU A 304 27.46 1.92 23.17
C GLU A 304 27.87 0.72 24.01
N ASP A 305 29.10 0.25 23.81
CA ASP A 305 29.71 -0.82 24.62
C ASP A 305 30.29 -0.25 25.90
#